data_b55e0ae256183b4cdcec89bcbbfb08d1
#
_entry.id   b55e0ae256183b4cdcec89bcbbfb08d1
#
_cell.length_a   1.000
_cell.length_b   1.000
_cell.length_c   1.000
_cell.angle_alpha   90.00
_cell.angle_beta   90.00
_cell.angle_gamma   90.00
#
_symmetry.space_group_name_H-M   'P 1'
#
loop_
_entity.id
_entity.type
_entity.pdbx_description
1 polymer ?
#
loop_
_entity_poly.entity_id
_entity_poly.type
_entity_poly.pdbx_seq_one_letter_code
_entity_poly.pdbx_strand_id
1 'polypeptide(L)'
;MRTFKKILAAMLACTMLLSAGAALAEGETVTINFWHHYSAQSAENETLMNVLIPAFEAENPGIKVNAVSHEWSELHDKVLVSANSNALPDVARCDIAWLPEFQKMGILVALDEEMPNFAEVSGKLLDSAMSTAIINGHYYALALNTNSKIVFYNKAMLEAAGVSIPATMEEWIEAVKKLSGENAKGQQVWGWNEPALAGWNICPFIWSFGGALTNEDQTIATGYINGPATVKAVETFAELVKAGAITGFNAGDIPMTDGFGTGRYAMMLEGPWKSAELAGAYPDVAYGTAPIPAGEGGSISVLGGEDIAMFNTPNKEAAWKFMQFMTGEYAETEMAKCGQIPVNRAALESDTVKAADYAPFIEAIQTAKARPTVAAWSEMDNGLQVAMNAVVTGEKTAQEAMDELAVAWDALLK
;
A
#
# COMPACT_ATOMS: atom_id res chain seq x y z
N MET A 1 -8.49 40.46 -69.95
CA MET A 1 -9.46 39.72 -69.12
C MET A 1 -9.18 38.23 -68.95
N ARG A 2 -8.57 37.51 -69.87
CA ARG A 2 -8.26 36.07 -69.75
C ARG A 2 -7.09 35.78 -68.83
N THR A 3 -6.10 36.65 -68.69
CA THR A 3 -4.93 36.50 -67.86
C THR A 3 -5.23 36.70 -66.34
N PHE A 4 -6.13 37.62 -66.02
CA PHE A 4 -6.52 37.93 -64.65
C PHE A 4 -7.34 36.80 -64.00
N LYS A 5 -8.15 36.08 -64.80
CA LYS A 5 -8.92 34.92 -64.35
C LYS A 5 -8.02 33.69 -64.02
N LYS A 6 -6.89 33.54 -64.68
CA LYS A 6 -5.93 32.45 -64.44
C LYS A 6 -5.11 32.68 -63.17
N ILE A 7 -4.80 33.94 -62.87
CA ILE A 7 -4.06 34.27 -61.60
C ILE A 7 -4.96 34.13 -60.36
N LEU A 8 -6.26 34.50 -60.51
CA LEU A 8 -7.22 34.35 -59.41
C LEU A 8 -7.56 32.88 -59.15
N ALA A 9 -7.58 32.01 -60.16
CA ALA A 9 -7.78 30.57 -60.00
C ALA A 9 -6.55 29.89 -59.41
N ALA A 10 -5.32 30.35 -59.66
CA ALA A 10 -4.11 29.82 -59.09
C ALA A 10 -3.94 30.22 -57.59
N MET A 11 -4.37 31.45 -57.20
CA MET A 11 -4.38 31.85 -55.79
C MET A 11 -5.46 31.13 -54.98
N LEU A 12 -6.62 30.83 -55.56
CA LEU A 12 -7.66 30.06 -54.87
C LEU A 12 -7.26 28.58 -54.69
N ALA A 13 -6.50 27.99 -55.60
CA ALA A 13 -5.98 26.65 -55.49
C ALA A 13 -4.85 26.53 -54.47
N CYS A 14 -3.99 27.55 -54.32
CA CYS A 14 -2.95 27.59 -53.28
C CYS A 14 -3.54 27.80 -51.88
N THR A 15 -4.64 28.54 -51.71
CA THR A 15 -5.29 28.69 -50.40
C THR A 15 -6.09 27.44 -49.99
N MET A 16 -6.56 26.63 -50.92
CA MET A 16 -7.19 25.33 -50.60
C MET A 16 -6.16 24.21 -50.30
N LEU A 17 -4.93 24.33 -50.79
CA LEU A 17 -3.84 23.37 -50.45
C LEU A 17 -3.17 23.68 -49.12
N LEU A 18 -3.28 24.91 -48.61
CA LEU A 18 -2.80 25.27 -47.26
C LEU A 18 -3.81 24.99 -46.14
N SER A 19 -5.08 24.77 -46.45
CA SER A 19 -6.10 24.37 -45.47
C SER A 19 -6.31 22.85 -45.40
N ALA A 20 -5.69 22.07 -46.29
CA ALA A 20 -5.74 20.59 -46.25
C ALA A 20 -4.57 19.96 -45.49
N GLY A 21 -3.65 20.78 -44.97
CA GLY A 21 -2.46 20.30 -44.21
C GLY A 21 -2.59 20.29 -42.70
N ALA A 22 -3.79 20.56 -42.15
CA ALA A 22 -4.02 20.55 -40.70
C ALA A 22 -5.23 19.69 -40.27
N ALA A 23 -5.63 18.75 -41.11
CA ALA A 23 -6.31 17.57 -40.59
C ALA A 23 -5.19 16.62 -40.10
N LEU A 24 -4.67 16.88 -38.90
CA LEU A 24 -4.08 15.81 -38.10
C LEU A 24 -5.11 14.68 -38.14
N ALA A 25 -4.75 13.53 -38.66
CA ALA A 25 -5.52 12.33 -38.46
C ALA A 25 -5.78 12.30 -36.95
N GLU A 26 -7.05 12.43 -36.53
CA GLU A 26 -7.43 12.04 -35.18
C GLU A 26 -7.09 10.56 -35.10
N GLY A 27 -5.92 10.26 -34.56
CA GLY A 27 -5.52 8.90 -34.27
C GLY A 27 -6.56 8.34 -33.31
N GLU A 28 -6.93 7.11 -33.53
CA GLU A 28 -7.89 6.41 -32.68
C GLU A 28 -7.47 6.57 -31.20
N THR A 29 -8.33 7.16 -30.37
CA THR A 29 -8.03 7.40 -28.97
C THR A 29 -7.95 6.06 -28.24
N VAL A 30 -6.80 5.76 -27.62
CA VAL A 30 -6.61 4.58 -26.81
C VAL A 30 -7.05 4.90 -25.39
N THR A 31 -7.94 4.09 -24.83
CA THR A 31 -8.29 4.18 -23.41
C THR A 31 -7.63 3.03 -22.66
N ILE A 32 -6.82 3.36 -21.66
CA ILE A 32 -6.24 2.37 -20.73
C ILE A 32 -7.08 2.30 -19.46
N ASN A 33 -7.27 1.09 -18.96
CA ASN A 33 -7.93 0.84 -17.69
C ASN A 33 -6.86 0.73 -16.58
N PHE A 34 -6.94 1.61 -15.60
CA PHE A 34 -6.08 1.63 -14.43
C PHE A 34 -6.89 1.28 -13.17
N TRP A 35 -6.60 0.15 -12.54
CA TRP A 35 -7.20 -0.23 -11.27
C TRP A 35 -6.27 0.11 -10.11
N HIS A 36 -6.85 0.69 -9.06
CA HIS A 36 -6.09 1.10 -7.88
C HIS A 36 -6.93 0.98 -6.61
N HIS A 37 -6.25 1.04 -5.47
CA HIS A 37 -6.90 0.96 -4.16
C HIS A 37 -6.66 2.22 -3.30
N TYR A 38 -6.45 3.38 -3.92
CA TYR A 38 -6.65 4.64 -3.20
C TYR A 38 -8.11 4.74 -2.82
N SER A 39 -8.40 4.94 -1.52
CA SER A 39 -9.77 5.05 -1.06
C SER A 39 -10.51 6.17 -1.81
N ALA A 40 -11.73 5.92 -2.25
CA ALA A 40 -12.47 6.82 -3.15
C ALA A 40 -12.62 8.26 -2.63
N GLN A 41 -12.50 8.48 -1.33
CA GLN A 41 -12.60 9.79 -0.68
C GLN A 41 -11.27 10.29 -0.12
N SER A 42 -10.15 9.62 -0.44
CA SER A 42 -8.83 10.03 0.03
C SER A 42 -8.24 11.17 -0.79
N ALA A 43 -7.33 11.93 -0.19
CA ALA A 43 -6.54 12.94 -0.89
C ALA A 43 -5.71 12.34 -2.04
N GLU A 44 -5.31 11.08 -1.92
CA GLU A 44 -4.59 10.34 -2.96
C GLU A 44 -5.45 10.14 -4.21
N ASN A 45 -6.70 9.68 -4.02
CA ASN A 45 -7.64 9.51 -5.14
C ASN A 45 -8.00 10.86 -5.76
N GLU A 46 -8.21 11.90 -4.96
CA GLU A 46 -8.45 13.25 -5.44
C GLU A 46 -7.27 13.77 -6.28
N THR A 47 -6.05 13.59 -5.81
CA THR A 47 -4.83 13.96 -6.53
C THR A 47 -4.70 13.18 -7.84
N LEU A 48 -4.93 11.86 -7.82
CA LEU A 48 -4.91 11.04 -9.02
C LEU A 48 -5.90 11.56 -10.07
N MET A 49 -7.16 11.75 -9.68
CA MET A 49 -8.25 12.07 -10.59
C MET A 49 -8.22 13.52 -11.11
N ASN A 50 -7.84 14.46 -10.25
CA ASN A 50 -7.96 15.88 -10.55
C ASN A 50 -6.63 16.54 -10.96
N VAL A 51 -5.49 15.90 -10.69
CA VAL A 51 -4.16 16.46 -10.99
C VAL A 51 -3.39 15.55 -11.95
N LEU A 52 -3.16 14.29 -11.61
CA LEU A 52 -2.22 13.43 -12.34
C LEU A 52 -2.80 12.96 -13.68
N ILE A 53 -4.03 12.44 -13.70
CA ILE A 53 -4.65 11.97 -14.94
C ILE A 53 -4.82 13.11 -15.95
N PRO A 54 -5.35 14.29 -15.57
CA PRO A 54 -5.41 15.44 -16.48
C PRO A 54 -4.05 15.88 -17.02
N ALA A 55 -3.01 15.86 -16.20
CA ALA A 55 -1.64 16.20 -16.61
C ALA A 55 -1.09 15.18 -17.63
N PHE A 56 -1.23 13.88 -17.33
CA PHE A 56 -0.83 12.80 -18.22
C PHE A 56 -1.53 12.89 -19.59
N GLU A 57 -2.85 13.08 -19.59
CA GLU A 57 -3.65 13.17 -20.83
C GLU A 57 -3.31 14.42 -21.66
N ALA A 58 -2.92 15.52 -21.00
CA ALA A 58 -2.47 16.73 -21.68
C ALA A 58 -1.11 16.51 -22.38
N GLU A 59 -0.21 15.74 -21.77
CA GLU A 59 1.10 15.40 -22.33
C GLU A 59 1.00 14.30 -23.41
N ASN A 60 -0.06 13.48 -23.37
CA ASN A 60 -0.27 12.35 -24.27
C ASN A 60 -1.61 12.45 -25.00
N PRO A 61 -1.79 13.45 -25.91
CA PRO A 61 -3.02 13.57 -26.66
C PRO A 61 -3.28 12.31 -27.49
N GLY A 62 -4.44 11.67 -27.30
CA GLY A 62 -4.78 10.38 -27.90
C GLY A 62 -4.73 9.20 -26.92
N ILE A 63 -4.31 9.41 -25.67
CA ILE A 63 -4.47 8.42 -24.59
C ILE A 63 -5.43 8.96 -23.54
N LYS A 64 -6.37 8.12 -23.11
CA LYS A 64 -7.28 8.38 -22.00
C LYS A 64 -7.06 7.36 -20.90
N VAL A 65 -7.27 7.75 -19.65
CA VAL A 65 -7.16 6.88 -18.49
C VAL A 65 -8.52 6.71 -17.84
N ASN A 66 -9.02 5.49 -17.84
CA ASN A 66 -10.18 5.07 -17.06
C ASN A 66 -9.69 4.49 -15.72
N ALA A 67 -9.56 5.33 -14.71
CA ALA A 67 -9.16 4.89 -13.38
C ALA A 67 -10.36 4.40 -12.58
N VAL A 68 -10.22 3.24 -11.95
CA VAL A 68 -11.26 2.60 -11.14
C VAL A 68 -10.71 2.31 -9.76
N SER A 69 -11.29 2.93 -8.74
CA SER A 69 -10.98 2.67 -7.34
C SER A 69 -11.70 1.40 -6.86
N HIS A 70 -10.98 0.56 -6.17
CA HIS A 70 -11.48 -0.61 -5.45
C HIS A 70 -11.00 -0.54 -4.00
N GLU A 71 -11.73 -1.19 -3.08
CA GLU A 71 -11.19 -1.41 -1.74
C GLU A 71 -9.96 -2.33 -1.83
N TRP A 72 -8.95 -2.08 -0.99
CA TRP A 72 -7.70 -2.86 -0.99
C TRP A 72 -7.98 -4.37 -0.88
N SER A 73 -8.87 -4.75 0.03
CA SER A 73 -9.27 -6.14 0.26
C SER A 73 -9.98 -6.81 -0.92
N GLU A 74 -10.53 -6.03 -1.86
CA GLU A 74 -11.28 -6.54 -3.01
C GLU A 74 -10.46 -6.55 -4.31
N LEU A 75 -9.48 -5.64 -4.45
CA LEU A 75 -8.76 -5.45 -5.71
C LEU A 75 -8.03 -6.71 -6.14
N HIS A 76 -7.37 -7.39 -5.20
CA HIS A 76 -6.68 -8.65 -5.45
C HIS A 76 -7.63 -9.68 -6.08
N ASP A 77 -8.77 -9.96 -5.42
CA ASP A 77 -9.74 -10.95 -5.89
C ASP A 77 -10.36 -10.56 -7.24
N LYS A 78 -10.58 -9.27 -7.47
CA LYS A 78 -11.07 -8.77 -8.76
C LYS A 78 -10.08 -9.03 -9.89
N VAL A 79 -8.78 -8.90 -9.65
CA VAL A 79 -7.75 -9.26 -10.63
C VAL A 79 -7.80 -10.76 -10.92
N LEU A 80 -7.86 -11.61 -9.89
CA LEU A 80 -7.94 -13.07 -10.06
C LEU A 80 -9.19 -13.49 -10.88
N VAL A 81 -10.34 -12.93 -10.57
CA VAL A 81 -11.59 -13.21 -11.31
C VAL A 81 -11.51 -12.73 -12.75
N SER A 82 -10.93 -11.55 -12.98
CA SER A 82 -10.80 -10.93 -14.30
C SER A 82 -9.80 -11.65 -15.19
N ALA A 83 -8.77 -12.27 -14.62
CA ALA A 83 -7.81 -13.12 -15.33
C ALA A 83 -8.52 -14.29 -16.05
N ASN A 84 -9.52 -14.88 -15.41
CA ASN A 84 -10.27 -16.00 -15.98
C ASN A 84 -11.28 -15.58 -17.07
N SER A 85 -11.59 -14.29 -17.19
CA SER A 85 -12.62 -13.77 -18.12
C SER A 85 -12.04 -12.87 -19.21
N ASN A 86 -10.72 -12.76 -19.34
CA ASN A 86 -10.03 -11.82 -20.24
C ASN A 86 -10.48 -10.36 -20.05
N ALA A 87 -10.76 -9.97 -18.81
CA ALA A 87 -11.21 -8.62 -18.43
C ALA A 87 -10.21 -7.91 -17.51
N LEU A 88 -8.93 -8.27 -17.62
CA LEU A 88 -7.86 -7.62 -16.86
C LEU A 88 -7.75 -6.12 -17.19
N PRO A 89 -7.39 -5.27 -16.22
CA PRO A 89 -7.00 -3.91 -16.51
C PRO A 89 -5.71 -3.87 -17.34
N ASP A 90 -5.38 -2.74 -17.94
CA ASP A 90 -4.08 -2.57 -18.59
C ASP A 90 -2.97 -2.38 -17.57
N VAL A 91 -3.27 -1.67 -16.50
CA VAL A 91 -2.36 -1.35 -15.40
C VAL A 91 -3.09 -1.47 -14.07
N ALA A 92 -2.42 -1.95 -13.04
CA ALA A 92 -2.93 -1.82 -11.67
C ALA A 92 -1.86 -1.37 -10.69
N ARG A 93 -2.30 -0.68 -9.64
CA ARG A 93 -1.53 -0.45 -8.42
C ARG A 93 -1.71 -1.65 -7.52
N CYS A 94 -0.64 -2.43 -7.38
CA CYS A 94 -0.63 -3.70 -6.67
C CYS A 94 0.14 -3.57 -5.35
N ASP A 95 -0.36 -4.19 -4.29
CA ASP A 95 0.48 -4.46 -3.12
C ASP A 95 1.66 -5.35 -3.55
N ILE A 96 2.86 -5.04 -3.06
CA ILE A 96 4.09 -5.78 -3.38
C ILE A 96 3.95 -7.29 -3.12
N ALA A 97 3.09 -7.68 -2.19
CA ALA A 97 2.85 -9.08 -1.82
C ALA A 97 1.99 -9.86 -2.84
N TRP A 98 1.32 -9.18 -3.79
CA TRP A 98 0.47 -9.84 -4.80
C TRP A 98 1.22 -10.26 -6.05
N LEU A 99 2.33 -9.60 -6.36
CA LEU A 99 3.07 -9.80 -7.61
C LEU A 99 3.55 -11.25 -7.85
N PRO A 100 4.04 -11.99 -6.83
CA PRO A 100 4.47 -13.37 -7.04
C PRO A 100 3.33 -14.30 -7.50
N GLU A 101 2.11 -14.09 -7.01
CA GLU A 101 0.93 -14.84 -7.43
C GLU A 101 0.54 -14.50 -8.86
N PHE A 102 0.43 -13.21 -9.19
CA PHE A 102 0.07 -12.75 -10.53
C PHE A 102 1.12 -13.17 -11.58
N GLN A 103 2.41 -13.15 -11.21
CA GLN A 103 3.48 -13.67 -12.06
C GLN A 103 3.34 -15.17 -12.31
N LYS A 104 3.07 -15.96 -11.26
CA LYS A 104 2.87 -17.42 -11.38
C LYS A 104 1.67 -17.76 -12.28
N MET A 105 0.64 -16.91 -12.30
CA MET A 105 -0.50 -17.03 -13.21
C MET A 105 -0.17 -16.64 -14.65
N GLY A 106 0.97 -16.01 -14.91
CA GLY A 106 1.38 -15.56 -16.24
C GLY A 106 0.58 -14.37 -16.78
N ILE A 107 -0.02 -13.58 -15.91
CA ILE A 107 -0.87 -12.43 -16.31
C ILE A 107 -0.11 -11.09 -16.37
N LEU A 108 1.11 -11.05 -15.83
CA LEU A 108 1.96 -9.86 -15.85
C LEU A 108 2.92 -9.84 -17.06
N VAL A 109 3.31 -8.64 -17.47
CA VAL A 109 4.32 -8.40 -18.49
C VAL A 109 5.71 -8.33 -17.84
N ALA A 110 6.69 -9.05 -18.39
CA ALA A 110 8.11 -8.89 -17.99
C ALA A 110 8.63 -7.58 -18.61
N LEU A 111 8.70 -6.53 -17.80
CA LEU A 111 8.98 -5.17 -18.28
C LEU A 111 10.40 -5.00 -18.83
N ASP A 112 11.36 -5.68 -18.22
CA ASP A 112 12.78 -5.65 -18.64
C ASP A 112 13.01 -6.34 -19.99
N GLU A 113 12.13 -7.25 -20.40
CA GLU A 113 12.19 -7.93 -21.67
C GLU A 113 11.38 -7.23 -22.77
N GLU A 114 10.20 -6.68 -22.42
CA GLU A 114 9.25 -6.20 -23.43
C GLU A 114 9.23 -4.67 -23.58
N MET A 115 9.60 -3.90 -22.54
CA MET A 115 9.44 -2.45 -22.57
C MET A 115 10.70 -1.72 -23.04
N PRO A 116 10.56 -0.78 -24.00
CA PRO A 116 11.69 0.05 -24.42
C PRO A 116 12.15 0.92 -23.24
N ASN A 117 13.43 1.25 -23.18
CA ASN A 117 14.05 2.12 -22.17
C ASN A 117 13.79 1.72 -20.71
N PHE A 118 13.44 0.46 -20.42
CA PHE A 118 13.17 -0.02 -19.06
C PHE A 118 14.31 0.34 -18.09
N ALA A 119 15.58 0.07 -18.47
CA ALA A 119 16.73 0.34 -17.62
C ALA A 119 16.92 1.84 -17.30
N GLU A 120 16.53 2.73 -18.22
CA GLU A 120 16.55 4.18 -17.97
C GLU A 120 15.46 4.59 -16.97
N VAL A 121 14.27 4.00 -17.09
CA VAL A 121 13.14 4.29 -16.22
C VAL A 121 13.39 3.74 -14.82
N SER A 122 13.70 2.45 -14.70
CA SER A 122 13.97 1.79 -13.41
C SER A 122 15.16 2.39 -12.68
N GLY A 123 16.19 2.85 -13.40
CA GLY A 123 17.37 3.51 -12.81
C GLY A 123 17.07 4.84 -12.11
N LYS A 124 15.91 5.45 -12.35
CA LYS A 124 15.44 6.64 -11.62
C LYS A 124 14.82 6.31 -10.26
N LEU A 125 14.47 5.05 -10.03
CA LEU A 125 13.84 4.56 -8.81
C LEU A 125 14.89 3.99 -7.84
N LEU A 126 14.53 3.87 -6.57
CA LEU A 126 15.39 3.25 -5.56
C LEU A 126 15.54 1.74 -5.82
N ASP A 127 16.77 1.25 -5.82
CA ASP A 127 17.05 -0.19 -6.03
C ASP A 127 16.37 -1.07 -4.98
N SER A 128 16.32 -0.60 -3.72
CA SER A 128 15.64 -1.31 -2.63
C SER A 128 14.13 -1.44 -2.87
N ALA A 129 13.49 -0.40 -3.42
CA ALA A 129 12.07 -0.46 -3.78
C ALA A 129 11.86 -1.35 -5.02
N MET A 130 12.69 -1.19 -6.06
CA MET A 130 12.61 -2.01 -7.27
C MET A 130 12.84 -3.50 -7.01
N SER A 131 13.47 -3.87 -5.89
CA SER A 131 13.66 -5.29 -5.55
C SER A 131 12.36 -6.03 -5.28
N THR A 132 11.27 -5.34 -4.92
CA THR A 132 9.94 -5.94 -4.72
C THR A 132 9.29 -6.41 -6.02
N ALA A 133 9.68 -5.80 -7.14
CA ALA A 133 9.17 -6.11 -8.47
C ALA A 133 9.93 -7.25 -9.18
N ILE A 134 11.00 -7.79 -8.56
CA ILE A 134 11.84 -8.83 -9.14
C ILE A 134 11.31 -10.21 -8.75
N ILE A 135 10.93 -11.00 -9.74
CA ILE A 135 10.51 -12.39 -9.54
C ILE A 135 11.23 -13.27 -10.58
N ASN A 136 11.90 -14.31 -10.10
CA ASN A 136 12.70 -15.21 -10.96
C ASN A 136 13.72 -14.50 -11.86
N GLY A 137 14.25 -13.35 -11.42
CA GLY A 137 15.29 -12.59 -12.13
C GLY A 137 14.77 -11.58 -13.15
N HIS A 138 13.46 -11.42 -13.32
CA HIS A 138 12.81 -10.45 -14.21
C HIS A 138 11.96 -9.45 -13.44
N TYR A 139 11.74 -8.27 -14.01
CA TYR A 139 10.94 -7.21 -13.43
C TYR A 139 9.52 -7.22 -13.98
N TYR A 140 8.53 -7.36 -13.10
CA TYR A 140 7.11 -7.43 -13.47
C TYR A 140 6.32 -6.17 -13.13
N ALA A 141 6.96 -5.19 -12.51
CA ALA A 141 6.36 -3.90 -12.17
C ALA A 141 7.42 -2.81 -12.07
N LEU A 142 7.00 -1.56 -11.90
CA LEU A 142 7.81 -0.47 -11.38
C LEU A 142 7.37 -0.18 -9.95
N ALA A 143 8.31 0.02 -9.04
CA ALA A 143 7.99 0.49 -7.70
C ALA A 143 7.33 1.88 -7.80
N LEU A 144 6.22 2.08 -7.11
CA LEU A 144 5.43 3.30 -7.15
C LEU A 144 5.55 4.13 -5.88
N ASN A 145 5.61 3.48 -4.72
CA ASN A 145 5.87 4.08 -3.43
C ASN A 145 6.35 3.03 -2.43
N THR A 146 6.95 3.48 -1.34
CA THR A 146 7.28 2.62 -0.20
C THR A 146 6.59 3.12 1.06
N ASN A 147 6.44 2.27 2.05
CA ASN A 147 5.87 2.64 3.35
C ASN A 147 6.26 1.65 4.45
N SER A 148 5.96 2.04 5.69
CA SER A 148 6.06 1.20 6.88
C SER A 148 5.02 1.64 7.89
N LYS A 149 4.79 0.83 8.92
CA LYS A 149 3.94 1.20 10.07
C LYS A 149 4.78 1.74 11.22
N ILE A 150 4.26 2.76 11.89
CA ILE A 150 4.78 3.25 13.16
C ILE A 150 3.63 3.46 14.15
N VAL A 151 3.94 3.72 15.39
CA VAL A 151 2.93 4.06 16.40
C VAL A 151 2.48 5.51 16.22
N PHE A 152 1.18 5.73 16.13
CA PHE A 152 0.54 7.02 16.37
C PHE A 152 -0.06 6.99 17.78
N TYR A 153 0.14 8.04 18.58
CA TYR A 153 -0.39 8.13 19.93
C TYR A 153 -1.08 9.48 20.17
N ASN A 154 -2.23 9.45 20.86
CA ASN A 154 -2.96 10.63 21.25
C ASN A 154 -2.33 11.26 22.50
N LYS A 155 -1.71 12.44 22.34
CA LYS A 155 -0.97 13.13 23.42
C LYS A 155 -1.83 13.40 24.63
N ALA A 156 -3.07 13.88 24.42
CA ALA A 156 -3.97 14.23 25.53
C ALA A 156 -4.39 12.98 26.34
N MET A 157 -4.60 11.83 25.69
CA MET A 157 -4.97 10.60 26.40
C MET A 157 -3.80 10.05 27.21
N LEU A 158 -2.58 10.04 26.65
CA LEU A 158 -1.38 9.59 27.37
C LEU A 158 -1.11 10.51 28.59
N GLU A 159 -1.16 11.82 28.41
CA GLU A 159 -0.95 12.79 29.47
C GLU A 159 -1.98 12.64 30.60
N ALA A 160 -3.27 12.53 30.26
CA ALA A 160 -4.35 12.37 31.23
C ALA A 160 -4.21 11.09 32.07
N ALA A 161 -3.67 10.02 31.46
CA ALA A 161 -3.41 8.75 32.15
C ALA A 161 -2.05 8.71 32.84
N GLY A 162 -1.19 9.71 32.66
CA GLY A 162 0.19 9.69 33.18
C GLY A 162 0.99 8.50 32.58
N VAL A 163 0.86 8.28 31.26
CA VAL A 163 1.55 7.25 30.52
C VAL A 163 2.62 7.91 29.63
N SER A 164 3.86 7.46 29.75
CA SER A 164 4.94 7.81 28.84
C SER A 164 4.80 7.01 27.53
N ILE A 165 5.44 7.51 26.45
CA ILE A 165 5.48 6.78 25.20
C ILE A 165 6.23 5.47 25.42
N PRO A 166 5.61 4.30 25.11
CA PRO A 166 6.24 3.01 25.31
C PRO A 166 7.43 2.81 24.35
N ALA A 167 8.57 2.39 24.88
CA ALA A 167 9.76 2.05 24.11
C ALA A 167 9.96 0.52 24.00
N THR A 168 9.40 -0.24 24.94
CA THR A 168 9.49 -1.71 24.96
C THR A 168 8.11 -2.36 24.85
N MET A 169 8.05 -3.63 24.42
CA MET A 169 6.80 -4.38 24.36
C MET A 169 6.15 -4.58 25.75
N GLU A 170 6.92 -4.65 26.80
CA GLU A 170 6.39 -4.71 28.19
C GLU A 170 5.69 -3.39 28.54
N GLU A 171 6.35 -2.25 28.28
CA GLU A 171 5.74 -0.93 28.48
C GLU A 171 4.52 -0.72 27.60
N TRP A 172 4.54 -1.24 26.35
CA TRP A 172 3.40 -1.17 25.43
C TRP A 172 2.18 -1.91 26.00
N ILE A 173 2.37 -3.15 26.45
CA ILE A 173 1.30 -3.98 27.05
C ILE A 173 0.68 -3.29 28.27
N GLU A 174 1.51 -2.70 29.13
CA GLU A 174 1.04 -1.97 30.30
C GLU A 174 0.30 -0.67 29.91
N ALA A 175 0.85 0.08 28.98
CA ALA A 175 0.25 1.30 28.47
C ALA A 175 -1.11 1.03 27.82
N VAL A 176 -1.21 0.03 26.94
CA VAL A 176 -2.45 -0.37 26.28
C VAL A 176 -3.54 -0.71 27.30
N LYS A 177 -3.22 -1.48 28.34
CA LYS A 177 -4.16 -1.79 29.44
C LYS A 177 -4.57 -0.53 30.22
N LYS A 178 -3.59 0.29 30.59
CA LYS A 178 -3.84 1.50 31.41
C LYS A 178 -4.66 2.57 30.68
N LEU A 179 -4.53 2.66 29.37
CA LEU A 179 -5.23 3.61 28.51
C LEU A 179 -6.63 3.12 28.11
N SER A 180 -7.04 1.93 28.56
CA SER A 180 -8.34 1.34 28.25
C SER A 180 -9.33 1.50 29.42
N GLY A 181 -10.62 1.48 29.10
CA GLY A 181 -11.71 1.57 30.09
C GLY A 181 -12.67 2.70 29.77
N GLU A 182 -13.32 3.27 30.78
CA GLU A 182 -14.23 4.40 30.61
C GLU A 182 -13.49 5.73 30.80
N ASN A 183 -13.71 6.68 29.89
CA ASN A 183 -13.24 8.04 30.06
C ASN A 183 -14.16 8.85 30.99
N ALA A 184 -13.79 10.10 31.30
CA ALA A 184 -14.55 10.96 32.18
C ALA A 184 -16.00 11.29 31.66
N LYS A 185 -16.31 10.97 30.42
CA LYS A 185 -17.63 11.10 29.81
C LYS A 185 -18.45 9.81 29.86
N GLY A 186 -17.96 8.76 30.49
CA GLY A 186 -18.60 7.43 30.51
C GLY A 186 -18.53 6.68 29.18
N GLN A 187 -17.60 7.04 28.31
CA GLN A 187 -17.43 6.39 27.02
C GLN A 187 -16.29 5.38 27.10
N GLN A 188 -16.52 4.19 26.55
CA GLN A 188 -15.47 3.20 26.40
C GLN A 188 -14.34 3.75 25.51
N VAL A 189 -13.12 3.62 25.96
CA VAL A 189 -11.89 3.92 25.21
C VAL A 189 -10.97 2.69 25.20
N TRP A 190 -10.14 2.59 24.19
CA TRP A 190 -9.21 1.48 24.00
C TRP A 190 -7.79 2.01 23.88
N GLY A 191 -6.86 1.29 24.48
CA GLY A 191 -5.43 1.62 24.44
C GLY A 191 -4.84 1.47 23.05
N TRP A 192 -5.30 0.43 22.31
CA TRP A 192 -4.81 0.16 20.96
C TRP A 192 -5.97 -0.17 20.00
N ASN A 193 -5.95 0.46 18.83
CA ASN A 193 -6.78 0.09 17.71
C ASN A 193 -5.95 -0.67 16.66
N GLU A 194 -6.43 -1.86 16.27
CA GLU A 194 -5.92 -2.62 15.15
C GLU A 194 -7.08 -3.03 14.23
N PRO A 195 -7.13 -2.57 12.97
CA PRO A 195 -8.33 -2.69 12.14
C PRO A 195 -8.53 -4.06 11.52
N ALA A 196 -7.50 -4.91 11.52
CA ALA A 196 -7.55 -6.24 10.93
C ALA A 196 -6.56 -7.19 11.62
N LEU A 197 -6.75 -8.49 11.39
CA LEU A 197 -5.86 -9.55 11.89
C LEU A 197 -4.97 -10.14 10.77
N ALA A 198 -4.82 -9.42 9.66
CA ALA A 198 -3.98 -9.77 8.52
C ALA A 198 -2.49 -9.58 8.82
N GLY A 199 -1.63 -10.15 7.98
CA GLY A 199 -0.18 -10.08 8.14
C GLY A 199 0.36 -8.65 8.15
N TRP A 200 -0.18 -7.74 7.34
CA TRP A 200 0.15 -6.31 7.41
C TRP A 200 -0.01 -5.72 8.83
N ASN A 201 -0.99 -6.20 9.57
CA ASN A 201 -1.36 -5.71 10.89
C ASN A 201 -0.60 -6.43 12.01
N ILE A 202 -0.50 -7.74 11.92
CA ILE A 202 -0.04 -8.60 13.04
C ILE A 202 1.46 -8.90 12.97
N CYS A 203 2.05 -8.96 11.76
CA CYS A 203 3.47 -9.31 11.63
C CYS A 203 4.43 -8.42 12.40
N PRO A 204 4.28 -7.08 12.44
CA PRO A 204 5.17 -6.24 13.25
C PRO A 204 5.21 -6.62 14.71
N PHE A 205 4.05 -7.00 15.28
CA PHE A 205 3.94 -7.43 16.65
C PHE A 205 4.62 -8.79 16.87
N ILE A 206 4.35 -9.78 16.00
CA ILE A 206 5.01 -11.09 16.03
C ILE A 206 6.53 -10.94 15.94
N TRP A 207 7.01 -10.19 14.96
CA TRP A 207 8.46 -10.02 14.73
C TRP A 207 9.16 -9.29 15.86
N SER A 208 8.52 -8.26 16.43
CA SER A 208 9.09 -7.54 17.56
C SER A 208 9.17 -8.41 18.83
N PHE A 209 8.29 -9.41 18.97
CA PHE A 209 8.43 -10.45 20.01
C PHE A 209 9.56 -11.48 19.74
N GLY A 210 10.22 -11.39 18.58
CA GLY A 210 11.22 -12.37 18.15
C GLY A 210 10.65 -13.56 17.39
N GLY A 211 9.35 -13.53 17.06
CA GLY A 211 8.71 -14.56 16.25
C GLY A 211 9.09 -14.49 14.78
N ALA A 212 8.72 -15.51 14.03
CA ALA A 212 8.94 -15.61 12.59
C ALA A 212 7.76 -16.31 11.92
N LEU A 213 7.59 -16.06 10.62
CA LEU A 213 6.51 -16.68 9.84
C LEU A 213 6.99 -17.98 9.18
N THR A 214 8.18 -17.94 8.60
CA THR A 214 8.82 -19.04 7.87
C THR A 214 10.32 -19.04 8.15
N ASN A 215 11.04 -20.06 7.65
CA ASN A 215 12.49 -20.00 7.52
C ASN A 215 12.91 -18.92 6.51
N GLU A 216 14.23 -18.61 6.44
CA GLU A 216 14.77 -17.57 5.55
C GLU A 216 14.48 -17.84 4.06
N ASP A 217 14.52 -19.11 3.63
CA ASP A 217 14.24 -19.51 2.26
C ASP A 217 12.74 -19.56 1.92
N GLN A 218 11.87 -19.25 2.89
CA GLN A 218 10.40 -19.25 2.74
C GLN A 218 9.83 -20.60 2.24
N THR A 219 10.40 -21.71 2.69
CA THR A 219 10.04 -23.06 2.28
C THR A 219 9.41 -23.91 3.40
N ILE A 220 9.51 -23.47 4.65
CA ILE A 220 9.02 -24.16 5.83
C ILE A 220 8.43 -23.14 6.82
N ALA A 221 7.21 -23.40 7.28
CA ALA A 221 6.53 -22.63 8.31
C ALA A 221 6.57 -23.29 9.69
N THR A 222 6.56 -24.63 9.73
CA THR A 222 6.67 -25.40 11.00
C THR A 222 7.96 -25.07 11.73
N GLY A 223 7.83 -24.75 13.03
CA GLY A 223 8.92 -24.31 13.89
C GLY A 223 9.15 -22.80 13.88
N TYR A 224 8.51 -22.06 12.99
CA TYR A 224 8.58 -20.61 12.86
C TYR A 224 7.26 -19.95 13.25
N ILE A 225 6.19 -20.10 12.44
CA ILE A 225 4.88 -19.50 12.76
C ILE A 225 4.29 -20.09 14.06
N ASN A 226 4.56 -21.36 14.36
CA ASN A 226 4.19 -22.01 15.61
C ASN A 226 5.35 -22.09 16.62
N GLY A 227 6.42 -21.33 16.40
CA GLY A 227 7.54 -21.24 17.33
C GLY A 227 7.17 -20.50 18.63
N PRO A 228 7.89 -20.72 19.72
CA PRO A 228 7.52 -20.20 21.05
C PRO A 228 7.33 -18.69 21.11
N ALA A 229 8.17 -17.91 20.41
CA ALA A 229 8.07 -16.46 20.38
C ALA A 229 6.84 -15.96 19.63
N THR A 230 6.48 -16.60 18.51
CA THR A 230 5.24 -16.30 17.77
C THR A 230 4.02 -16.64 18.61
N VAL A 231 3.98 -17.82 19.21
CA VAL A 231 2.86 -18.25 20.07
C VAL A 231 2.69 -17.30 21.25
N LYS A 232 3.78 -16.88 21.92
CA LYS A 232 3.74 -15.88 22.98
C LYS A 232 3.18 -14.54 22.53
N ALA A 233 3.56 -14.07 21.32
CA ALA A 233 3.01 -12.83 20.75
C ALA A 233 1.49 -12.95 20.53
N VAL A 234 1.02 -14.05 19.93
CA VAL A 234 -0.39 -14.31 19.67
C VAL A 234 -1.19 -14.43 20.97
N GLU A 235 -0.67 -15.15 21.98
CA GLU A 235 -1.28 -15.23 23.33
C GLU A 235 -1.42 -13.84 23.95
N THR A 236 -0.33 -13.04 23.93
CA THR A 236 -0.34 -11.68 24.48
C THR A 236 -1.36 -10.79 23.78
N PHE A 237 -1.45 -10.86 22.46
CA PHE A 237 -2.46 -10.12 21.71
C PHE A 237 -3.88 -10.51 22.13
N ALA A 238 -4.17 -11.82 22.21
CA ALA A 238 -5.47 -12.33 22.62
C ALA A 238 -5.82 -11.96 24.07
N GLU A 239 -4.85 -11.96 24.98
CA GLU A 239 -5.04 -11.49 26.37
C GLU A 239 -5.43 -10.00 26.42
N LEU A 240 -4.80 -9.16 25.59
CA LEU A 240 -5.15 -7.73 25.49
C LEU A 240 -6.56 -7.52 24.90
N VAL A 241 -6.94 -8.31 23.89
CA VAL A 241 -8.32 -8.30 23.37
C VAL A 241 -9.32 -8.71 24.45
N LYS A 242 -9.05 -9.81 25.15
CA LYS A 242 -9.90 -10.30 26.26
C LYS A 242 -10.01 -9.30 27.41
N ALA A 243 -8.97 -8.52 27.65
CA ALA A 243 -8.98 -7.44 28.64
C ALA A 243 -9.75 -6.18 28.16
N GLY A 244 -10.28 -6.17 26.94
CA GLY A 244 -10.95 -5.02 26.34
C GLY A 244 -9.99 -3.86 26.03
N ALA A 245 -8.72 -4.17 25.80
CA ALA A 245 -7.67 -3.18 25.61
C ALA A 245 -7.34 -2.93 24.12
N ILE A 246 -7.72 -3.85 23.24
CA ILE A 246 -7.61 -3.76 21.78
C ILE A 246 -8.99 -3.91 21.15
N THR A 247 -9.22 -3.16 20.07
CA THR A 247 -10.42 -3.26 19.21
C THR A 247 -10.11 -2.78 17.81
N GLY A 248 -11.08 -2.89 16.89
CA GLY A 248 -11.00 -2.34 15.53
C GLY A 248 -11.24 -3.38 14.43
N PHE A 249 -11.12 -4.67 14.74
CA PHE A 249 -11.24 -5.77 13.77
C PHE A 249 -12.62 -6.45 13.76
N ASN A 250 -13.58 -5.95 14.58
CA ASN A 250 -14.94 -6.50 14.60
C ASN A 250 -15.87 -5.64 13.73
N ALA A 251 -16.89 -6.30 13.16
CA ALA A 251 -17.94 -5.59 12.45
C ALA A 251 -18.68 -4.62 13.39
N GLY A 252 -18.73 -3.34 13.02
CA GLY A 252 -19.36 -2.28 13.79
C GLY A 252 -18.44 -1.55 14.76
N ASP A 253 -17.16 -1.90 14.83
CA ASP A 253 -16.16 -1.08 15.55
C ASP A 253 -16.05 0.31 14.89
N ILE A 254 -15.65 1.30 15.69
CA ILE A 254 -15.48 2.67 15.18
C ILE A 254 -14.31 2.65 14.17
N PRO A 255 -14.45 3.27 12.98
CA PRO A 255 -13.34 3.39 12.04
C PRO A 255 -12.10 4.00 12.71
N MET A 256 -10.91 3.52 12.35
CA MET A 256 -9.64 3.88 13.00
C MET A 256 -9.44 5.39 13.10
N THR A 257 -9.58 6.11 11.99
CA THR A 257 -9.40 7.56 11.93
C THR A 257 -10.39 8.30 12.83
N ASP A 258 -11.66 7.89 12.83
CA ASP A 258 -12.72 8.48 13.66
C ASP A 258 -12.50 8.18 15.15
N GLY A 259 -12.16 6.94 15.47
CA GLY A 259 -11.90 6.54 16.84
C GLY A 259 -10.70 7.26 17.45
N PHE A 260 -9.63 7.41 16.68
CA PHE A 260 -8.43 8.11 17.10
C PHE A 260 -8.68 9.63 17.19
N GLY A 261 -9.29 10.22 16.15
CA GLY A 261 -9.60 11.66 16.10
C GLY A 261 -10.56 12.12 17.19
N THR A 262 -11.49 11.26 17.61
CA THR A 262 -12.46 11.56 18.70
C THR A 262 -11.98 11.15 20.09
N GLY A 263 -10.76 10.63 20.22
CA GLY A 263 -10.18 10.21 21.51
C GLY A 263 -10.80 8.92 22.07
N ARG A 264 -11.28 8.02 21.21
CA ARG A 264 -11.75 6.68 21.59
C ARG A 264 -10.62 5.65 21.54
N TYR A 265 -9.60 5.89 20.72
CA TYR A 265 -8.40 5.10 20.59
C TYR A 265 -7.18 5.91 21.01
N ALA A 266 -6.38 5.38 21.93
CA ALA A 266 -5.20 6.06 22.44
C ALA A 266 -3.99 5.91 21.52
N MET A 267 -3.83 4.72 20.94
CA MET A 267 -2.72 4.39 20.06
C MET A 267 -3.22 3.53 18.88
N MET A 268 -2.51 3.63 17.77
CA MET A 268 -2.69 2.79 16.57
C MET A 268 -1.34 2.62 15.87
N LEU A 269 -1.20 1.54 15.10
CA LEU A 269 -0.07 1.32 14.20
C LEU A 269 -0.53 1.57 12.77
N GLU A 270 0.08 2.55 12.08
CA GLU A 270 -0.36 2.89 10.73
C GLU A 270 0.74 3.53 9.88
N GLY A 271 0.45 3.66 8.59
CA GLY A 271 1.35 4.22 7.59
C GLY A 271 1.28 5.75 7.47
N PRO A 272 2.11 6.34 6.60
CA PRO A 272 2.26 7.80 6.52
C PRO A 272 1.01 8.53 6.00
N TRP A 273 0.13 7.88 5.23
CA TRP A 273 -1.16 8.43 4.78
C TRP A 273 -2.06 8.85 5.93
N LYS A 274 -1.92 8.23 7.11
CA LYS A 274 -2.73 8.53 8.27
C LYS A 274 -2.55 9.96 8.77
N SER A 275 -1.38 10.55 8.58
CA SER A 275 -1.13 11.96 8.89
C SER A 275 -1.99 12.90 8.04
N ALA A 276 -2.11 12.63 6.74
CA ALA A 276 -2.96 13.41 5.83
C ALA A 276 -4.46 13.23 6.15
N GLU A 277 -4.89 12.00 6.42
CA GLU A 277 -6.27 11.71 6.83
C GLU A 277 -6.65 12.46 8.14
N LEU A 278 -5.78 12.42 9.15
CA LEU A 278 -6.02 13.13 10.42
C LEU A 278 -6.03 14.63 10.22
N ALA A 279 -5.11 15.17 9.42
CA ALA A 279 -5.09 16.62 9.12
C ALA A 279 -6.37 17.08 8.41
N GLY A 280 -6.95 16.25 7.54
CA GLY A 280 -8.18 16.56 6.84
C GLY A 280 -9.44 16.44 7.71
N ALA A 281 -9.57 15.33 8.45
CA ALA A 281 -10.78 15.01 9.20
C ALA A 281 -10.77 15.54 10.64
N TYR A 282 -9.61 15.60 11.29
CA TYR A 282 -9.44 15.94 12.71
C TYR A 282 -8.24 16.86 12.93
N PRO A 283 -8.21 18.08 12.35
CA PRO A 283 -7.06 18.98 12.38
C PRO A 283 -6.63 19.41 13.79
N ASP A 284 -7.54 19.35 14.76
CA ASP A 284 -7.28 19.74 16.15
C ASP A 284 -6.76 18.59 17.03
N VAL A 285 -6.67 17.35 16.50
CA VAL A 285 -6.18 16.23 17.30
C VAL A 285 -4.67 16.35 17.54
N ALA A 286 -4.26 16.47 18.79
CA ALA A 286 -2.87 16.50 19.18
C ALA A 286 -2.32 15.08 19.27
N TYR A 287 -1.56 14.66 18.27
CA TYR A 287 -0.89 13.35 18.26
C TYR A 287 0.63 13.47 18.14
N GLY A 288 1.30 12.38 18.33
CA GLY A 288 2.71 12.19 18.01
C GLY A 288 2.93 10.79 17.42
N THR A 289 4.12 10.57 16.94
CA THR A 289 4.55 9.29 16.38
C THR A 289 5.73 8.72 17.16
N ALA A 290 5.89 7.40 17.14
CA ALA A 290 7.02 6.71 17.75
C ALA A 290 7.31 5.43 16.97
N PRO A 291 8.55 4.89 17.04
CA PRO A 291 8.83 3.55 16.54
C PRO A 291 7.94 2.49 17.21
N ILE A 292 7.77 1.35 16.54
CA ILE A 292 7.15 0.19 17.17
C ILE A 292 7.99 -0.21 18.40
N PRO A 293 7.37 -0.45 19.58
CA PRO A 293 8.11 -0.81 20.77
C PRO A 293 8.97 -2.04 20.59
N ALA A 294 10.21 -1.99 21.08
CA ALA A 294 11.17 -3.07 20.93
C ALA A 294 10.84 -4.23 21.88
N GLY A 295 10.82 -5.45 21.34
CA GLY A 295 10.80 -6.70 22.10
C GLY A 295 12.11 -7.47 21.93
N GLU A 296 12.08 -8.78 22.16
CA GLU A 296 13.25 -9.67 21.97
C GLU A 296 13.75 -9.67 20.52
N GLY A 297 12.87 -9.41 19.54
CA GLY A 297 13.22 -9.28 18.12
C GLY A 297 13.70 -7.89 17.72
N GLY A 298 13.62 -6.91 18.61
CA GLY A 298 13.88 -5.50 18.32
C GLY A 298 12.60 -4.70 18.00
N SER A 299 12.76 -3.49 17.49
CA SER A 299 11.68 -2.67 16.96
C SER A 299 11.52 -2.97 15.46
N ILE A 300 10.59 -3.85 15.12
CA ILE A 300 10.44 -4.36 13.75
C ILE A 300 9.11 -3.88 13.15
N SER A 301 9.20 -3.12 12.07
CA SER A 301 8.04 -2.74 11.27
C SER A 301 7.79 -3.73 10.13
N VAL A 302 6.67 -3.57 9.43
CA VAL A 302 6.41 -4.23 8.16
C VAL A 302 6.85 -3.31 7.03
N LEU A 303 7.60 -3.87 6.07
CA LEU A 303 7.85 -3.23 4.80
C LEU A 303 6.60 -3.34 3.94
N GLY A 304 6.10 -2.19 3.57
CA GLY A 304 5.03 -2.05 2.59
C GLY A 304 5.48 -1.24 1.40
N GLY A 305 4.58 -1.07 0.51
CA GLY A 305 4.74 -0.34 -0.72
C GLY A 305 3.83 -0.93 -1.76
N GLU A 306 3.67 -0.19 -2.81
CA GLU A 306 2.92 -0.61 -3.97
C GLU A 306 3.78 -0.46 -5.21
N ASP A 307 3.57 -1.42 -6.08
CA ASP A 307 4.14 -1.46 -7.39
C ASP A 307 3.05 -1.19 -8.44
N ILE A 308 3.39 -0.48 -9.50
CA ILE A 308 2.51 -0.34 -10.65
C ILE A 308 2.87 -1.44 -11.66
N ALA A 309 1.93 -2.36 -11.88
CA ALA A 309 2.13 -3.52 -12.72
C ALA A 309 1.35 -3.44 -14.03
N MET A 310 1.93 -3.96 -15.12
CA MET A 310 1.30 -4.05 -16.43
C MET A 310 0.77 -5.45 -16.65
N PHE A 311 -0.48 -5.55 -17.10
CA PHE A 311 -1.09 -6.81 -17.49
C PHE A 311 -0.96 -7.05 -19.00
N ASN A 312 -1.00 -8.32 -19.39
CA ASN A 312 -0.83 -8.71 -20.79
C ASN A 312 -2.08 -8.39 -21.62
N THR A 313 -2.29 -7.10 -21.92
CA THR A 313 -3.38 -6.56 -22.73
C THR A 313 -2.84 -5.95 -24.05
N PRO A 314 -3.70 -5.60 -25.01
CA PRO A 314 -3.26 -4.98 -26.26
C PRO A 314 -2.66 -3.57 -26.11
N ASN A 315 -2.92 -2.86 -25.01
CA ASN A 315 -2.60 -1.45 -24.86
C ASN A 315 -1.21 -1.18 -24.22
N LYS A 316 -0.26 -2.12 -24.33
CA LYS A 316 1.05 -2.08 -23.64
C LYS A 316 1.82 -0.76 -23.83
N GLU A 317 1.83 -0.19 -25.05
CA GLU A 317 2.56 1.07 -25.31
C GLU A 317 1.97 2.25 -24.53
N ALA A 318 0.64 2.37 -24.52
CA ALA A 318 -0.05 3.44 -23.78
C ALA A 318 0.07 3.22 -22.27
N ALA A 319 -0.05 1.97 -21.81
CA ALA A 319 0.14 1.56 -20.42
C ALA A 319 1.56 1.90 -19.94
N TRP A 320 2.59 1.62 -20.75
CA TRP A 320 3.97 1.93 -20.40
C TRP A 320 4.22 3.44 -20.24
N LYS A 321 3.63 4.28 -21.12
CA LYS A 321 3.71 5.74 -20.96
C LYS A 321 3.09 6.20 -19.64
N PHE A 322 1.94 5.62 -19.28
CA PHE A 322 1.28 5.95 -18.02
C PHE A 322 2.09 5.50 -16.79
N MET A 323 2.66 4.30 -16.82
CA MET A 323 3.53 3.82 -15.74
C MET A 323 4.76 4.71 -15.55
N GLN A 324 5.42 5.12 -16.66
CA GLN A 324 6.55 6.06 -16.60
C GLN A 324 6.15 7.42 -16.03
N PHE A 325 4.97 7.92 -16.34
CA PHE A 325 4.46 9.16 -15.78
C PHE A 325 4.20 9.02 -14.28
N MET A 326 3.52 7.95 -13.86
CA MET A 326 3.16 7.73 -12.47
C MET A 326 4.38 7.52 -11.56
N THR A 327 5.46 6.93 -12.06
CA THR A 327 6.74 6.77 -11.34
C THR A 327 7.74 7.90 -11.61
N GLY A 328 7.28 8.96 -12.28
CA GLY A 328 8.07 10.15 -12.57
C GLY A 328 8.16 11.11 -11.38
N GLU A 329 9.18 11.97 -11.38
CA GLU A 329 9.41 12.97 -10.33
C GLU A 329 8.15 13.79 -9.99
N TYR A 330 7.44 14.28 -11.03
CA TYR A 330 6.24 15.09 -10.85
C TYR A 330 5.13 14.33 -10.12
N ALA A 331 4.76 13.16 -10.62
CA ALA A 331 3.64 12.41 -10.06
C ALA A 331 3.91 11.95 -8.63
N GLU A 332 5.10 11.44 -8.35
CA GLU A 332 5.47 11.02 -7.00
C GLU A 332 5.60 12.21 -6.03
N THR A 333 6.04 13.39 -6.51
CA THR A 333 6.06 14.61 -5.69
C THR A 333 4.64 15.09 -5.34
N GLU A 334 3.70 15.01 -6.27
CA GLU A 334 2.29 15.34 -5.99
C GLU A 334 1.67 14.33 -4.99
N MET A 335 1.92 13.03 -5.17
CA MET A 335 1.44 11.99 -4.27
C MET A 335 2.08 12.07 -2.87
N ALA A 336 3.30 12.60 -2.76
CA ALA A 336 3.94 12.84 -1.47
C ALA A 336 3.16 13.83 -0.60
N LYS A 337 2.41 14.75 -1.18
CA LYS A 337 1.52 15.67 -0.41
C LYS A 337 0.38 14.92 0.30
N CYS A 338 0.09 13.71 -0.14
CA CYS A 338 -0.99 12.86 0.39
C CYS A 338 -0.49 11.74 1.31
N GLY A 339 0.80 11.71 1.64
CA GLY A 339 1.36 10.70 2.54
C GLY A 339 2.00 9.50 1.83
N GLN A 340 2.23 9.55 0.50
CA GLN A 340 2.97 8.51 -0.20
C GLN A 340 4.46 8.82 -0.16
N ILE A 341 5.28 7.89 0.36
CA ILE A 341 6.74 8.06 0.38
C ILE A 341 7.27 7.72 -1.01
N PRO A 342 7.87 8.68 -1.74
CA PRO A 342 8.38 8.47 -3.08
C PRO A 342 9.50 7.44 -3.13
N VAL A 343 9.63 6.79 -4.27
CA VAL A 343 10.75 5.90 -4.61
C VAL A 343 11.58 6.45 -5.76
N ASN A 344 11.11 7.49 -6.46
CA ASN A 344 11.87 8.22 -7.46
C ASN A 344 12.92 9.10 -6.77
N ARG A 345 14.19 8.94 -7.17
CA ARG A 345 15.34 9.60 -6.55
C ARG A 345 15.24 11.13 -6.61
N ALA A 346 14.70 11.70 -7.71
CA ALA A 346 14.53 13.14 -7.85
C ALA A 346 13.35 13.65 -6.99
N ALA A 347 12.25 12.91 -6.92
CA ALA A 347 11.11 13.26 -6.05
C ALA A 347 11.50 13.30 -4.57
N LEU A 348 12.35 12.37 -4.11
CA LEU A 348 12.88 12.35 -2.74
C LEU A 348 13.68 13.61 -2.38
N GLU A 349 14.32 14.23 -3.37
CA GLU A 349 15.10 15.46 -3.18
C GLU A 349 14.24 16.74 -3.26
N SER A 350 12.94 16.62 -3.59
CA SER A 350 12.04 17.77 -3.68
C SER A 350 11.83 18.47 -2.34
N ASP A 351 11.57 19.76 -2.38
CA ASP A 351 11.25 20.54 -1.17
C ASP A 351 9.95 20.04 -0.52
N THR A 352 9.01 19.51 -1.30
CA THR A 352 7.76 18.92 -0.82
C THR A 352 8.02 17.73 0.11
N VAL A 353 8.88 16.80 -0.32
CA VAL A 353 9.22 15.60 0.46
C VAL A 353 10.06 15.96 1.68
N LYS A 354 11.01 16.90 1.52
CA LYS A 354 11.83 17.39 2.63
C LYS A 354 11.02 18.12 3.71
N ALA A 355 9.92 18.77 3.33
CA ALA A 355 9.00 19.44 4.26
C ALA A 355 8.01 18.46 4.93
N ALA A 356 7.79 17.28 4.35
CA ALA A 356 6.93 16.27 4.92
C ALA A 356 7.62 15.54 6.08
N ASP A 357 6.87 15.19 7.12
CA ASP A 357 7.39 14.47 8.29
C ASP A 357 7.45 12.96 8.03
N TYR A 358 8.28 12.55 7.04
CA TYR A 358 8.49 11.14 6.71
C TYR A 358 9.64 10.50 7.46
N ALA A 359 10.46 11.27 8.18
CA ALA A 359 11.65 10.78 8.86
C ALA A 359 11.37 9.56 9.78
N PRO A 360 10.31 9.54 10.61
CA PRO A 360 10.02 8.38 11.47
C PRO A 360 9.69 7.11 10.66
N PHE A 361 9.02 7.24 9.52
CA PHE A 361 8.68 6.10 8.64
C PHE A 361 9.90 5.58 7.89
N ILE A 362 10.74 6.49 7.39
CA ILE A 362 12.01 6.14 6.72
C ILE A 362 12.95 5.43 7.70
N GLU A 363 13.01 5.87 8.95
CA GLU A 363 13.76 5.19 9.99
C GLU A 363 13.21 3.78 10.25
N ALA A 364 11.88 3.62 10.35
CA ALA A 364 11.25 2.32 10.54
C ALA A 364 11.47 1.36 9.37
N ILE A 365 11.60 1.86 8.14
CA ILE A 365 11.93 1.05 6.95
C ILE A 365 13.29 0.36 7.10
N GLN A 366 14.24 0.95 7.83
CA GLN A 366 15.60 0.38 8.00
C GLN A 366 15.59 -0.97 8.73
N THR A 367 14.58 -1.21 9.58
CA THR A 367 14.42 -2.46 10.34
C THR A 367 13.17 -3.24 9.93
N ALA A 368 12.43 -2.75 8.95
CA ALA A 368 11.20 -3.40 8.48
C ALA A 368 11.50 -4.73 7.79
N LYS A 369 10.59 -5.68 7.96
CA LYS A 369 10.61 -6.96 7.26
C LYS A 369 9.49 -7.01 6.23
N ALA A 370 9.79 -7.55 5.06
CA ALA A 370 8.78 -7.89 4.08
C ALA A 370 7.96 -9.10 4.56
N ARG A 371 6.68 -9.11 4.21
CA ARG A 371 5.85 -10.32 4.27
C ARG A 371 6.43 -11.36 3.31
N PRO A 372 6.15 -12.67 3.48
CA PRO A 372 6.66 -13.68 2.56
C PRO A 372 6.37 -13.35 1.09
N THR A 373 7.41 -13.41 0.26
CA THR A 373 7.35 -13.09 -1.18
C THR A 373 7.12 -14.35 -2.02
N VAL A 374 6.13 -15.15 -1.62
CA VAL A 374 5.75 -16.41 -2.26
C VAL A 374 4.38 -16.29 -2.92
N ALA A 375 4.16 -17.02 -4.00
CA ALA A 375 2.90 -16.96 -4.74
C ALA A 375 1.66 -17.41 -3.93
N ALA A 376 1.86 -18.13 -2.84
CA ALA A 376 0.79 -18.57 -1.94
C ALA A 376 0.48 -17.56 -0.83
N TRP A 377 1.14 -16.38 -0.81
CA TRP A 377 1.02 -15.47 0.33
C TRP A 377 -0.42 -15.05 0.62
N SER A 378 -1.22 -14.74 -0.38
CA SER A 378 -2.63 -14.34 -0.16
C SER A 378 -3.44 -15.41 0.57
N GLU A 379 -3.24 -16.68 0.23
CA GLU A 379 -3.89 -17.80 0.92
C GLU A 379 -3.30 -18.00 2.32
N MET A 380 -1.99 -17.86 2.48
CA MET A 380 -1.32 -17.91 3.79
C MET A 380 -1.83 -16.80 4.71
N ASP A 381 -1.97 -15.59 4.22
CA ASP A 381 -2.46 -14.44 4.99
C ASP A 381 -3.92 -14.61 5.43
N ASN A 382 -4.78 -15.10 4.55
CA ASN A 382 -6.14 -15.49 4.91
C ASN A 382 -6.15 -16.56 6.01
N GLY A 383 -5.28 -17.56 5.91
CA GLY A 383 -5.09 -18.57 6.96
C GLY A 383 -4.67 -17.96 8.30
N LEU A 384 -3.76 -16.98 8.28
CA LEU A 384 -3.34 -16.25 9.48
C LEU A 384 -4.51 -15.50 10.12
N GLN A 385 -5.30 -14.80 9.34
CA GLN A 385 -6.49 -14.09 9.85
C GLN A 385 -7.48 -15.04 10.51
N VAL A 386 -7.76 -16.20 9.91
CA VAL A 386 -8.63 -17.23 10.47
C VAL A 386 -8.07 -17.77 11.79
N ALA A 387 -6.76 -18.08 11.82
CA ALA A 387 -6.11 -18.57 13.02
C ALA A 387 -6.12 -17.53 14.17
N MET A 388 -5.80 -16.27 13.86
CA MET A 388 -5.86 -15.16 14.82
C MET A 388 -7.29 -14.96 15.36
N ASN A 389 -8.31 -15.01 14.49
CA ASN A 389 -9.71 -14.92 14.89
C ASN A 389 -10.09 -16.05 15.89
N ALA A 390 -9.71 -17.30 15.62
CA ALA A 390 -9.99 -18.42 16.51
C ALA A 390 -9.35 -18.23 17.91
N VAL A 391 -8.17 -17.57 17.96
CA VAL A 391 -7.50 -17.30 19.25
C VAL A 391 -8.16 -16.14 20.00
N VAL A 392 -8.44 -15.01 19.33
CA VAL A 392 -9.03 -13.84 20.01
C VAL A 392 -10.47 -14.06 20.45
N THR A 393 -11.20 -14.98 19.79
CA THR A 393 -12.54 -15.41 20.20
C THR A 393 -12.51 -16.49 21.29
N GLY A 394 -11.34 -17.08 21.56
CA GLY A 394 -11.16 -18.16 22.55
C GLY A 394 -11.64 -19.52 22.06
N GLU A 395 -11.83 -19.69 20.75
CA GLU A 395 -12.18 -20.98 20.12
C GLU A 395 -11.00 -21.97 20.19
N LYS A 396 -9.76 -21.44 20.02
CA LYS A 396 -8.52 -22.20 20.11
C LYS A 396 -7.49 -21.49 20.99
N THR A 397 -6.58 -22.27 21.56
CA THR A 397 -5.35 -21.70 22.12
C THR A 397 -4.44 -21.20 21.00
N ALA A 398 -3.53 -20.28 21.31
CA ALA A 398 -2.56 -19.79 20.33
C ALA A 398 -1.69 -20.93 19.78
N GLN A 399 -1.26 -21.87 20.63
CA GLN A 399 -0.46 -23.01 20.19
C GLN A 399 -1.23 -23.89 19.20
N GLU A 400 -2.48 -24.28 19.53
CA GLU A 400 -3.30 -25.10 18.63
C GLU A 400 -3.54 -24.42 17.28
N ALA A 401 -3.90 -23.14 17.29
CA ALA A 401 -4.15 -22.38 16.06
C ALA A 401 -2.89 -22.24 15.19
N MET A 402 -1.75 -21.93 15.81
CA MET A 402 -0.49 -21.79 15.08
C MET A 402 0.09 -23.14 14.61
N ASP A 403 -0.14 -24.23 15.33
CA ASP A 403 0.26 -25.58 14.87
C ASP A 403 -0.53 -26.02 13.64
N GLU A 404 -1.83 -25.80 13.61
CA GLU A 404 -2.65 -26.07 12.44
C GLU A 404 -2.27 -25.17 11.24
N LEU A 405 -2.02 -23.89 11.50
CA LEU A 405 -1.59 -22.94 10.49
C LEU A 405 -0.24 -23.32 9.88
N ALA A 406 0.72 -23.77 10.71
CA ALA A 406 2.03 -24.20 10.25
C ALA A 406 1.92 -25.38 9.26
N VAL A 407 1.09 -26.37 9.57
CA VAL A 407 0.85 -27.52 8.70
C VAL A 407 0.21 -27.09 7.36
N ALA A 408 -0.76 -26.20 7.42
CA ALA A 408 -1.41 -25.65 6.20
C ALA A 408 -0.40 -24.86 5.34
N TRP A 409 0.41 -24.01 5.95
CA TRP A 409 1.42 -23.24 5.25
C TRP A 409 2.54 -24.10 4.65
N ASP A 410 3.00 -25.13 5.35
CA ASP A 410 3.97 -26.09 4.79
C ASP A 410 3.45 -26.83 3.56
N ALA A 411 2.13 -26.98 3.42
CA ALA A 411 1.52 -27.56 2.21
C ALA A 411 1.50 -26.56 1.05
N LEU A 412 1.31 -25.28 1.32
CA LEU A 412 1.29 -24.20 0.32
C LEU A 412 2.69 -23.83 -0.19
N LEU A 413 3.72 -24.04 0.64
CA LEU A 413 5.11 -23.70 0.32
C LEU A 413 5.84 -24.79 -0.49
N LYS A 414 5.20 -25.91 -0.80
CA LYS A 414 5.71 -27.00 -1.65
C LYS A 414 5.40 -26.76 -3.12
#